data_7d0c2949d84d9346933bb391b12fe3f8
#
_entry.id   7d0c2949d84d9346933bb391b12fe3f8
#
_cell.length_a   1.000
_cell.length_b   1.000
_cell.length_c   1.000
_cell.angle_alpha   90.00
_cell.angle_beta   90.00
_cell.angle_gamma   90.00
#
_symmetry.space_group_name_H-M   'P 1'
#
loop_
_entity.id
_entity.type
_entity.pdbx_description
1 polymer ?
#
loop_
_entity_poly.entity_id
_entity_poly.type
_entity_poly.pdbx_seq_one_letter_code
_entity_poly.pdbx_strand_id
1 'polypeptide(L)'
;MSKTKAKLVDAAITYLNSEGKAKMSVKKLIKIADVGYGTFYNHFNSIEDIQFEALSKTVKDMLIDFKLNVINEKDYVYIIYLA
;
A
#
# COMPACT_ATOMS: atom_id res chain seq x y z
N MET A 1 -0.04 -9.35 11.05
CA MET A 1 -0.02 -7.91 10.74
C MET A 1 -1.08 -7.21 11.58
N SER A 2 -0.79 -6.02 12.08
CA SER A 2 -1.73 -5.24 12.87
C SER A 2 -2.89 -4.73 12.02
N LYS A 3 -4.11 -4.81 12.54
CA LYS A 3 -5.29 -4.24 11.87
C LYS A 3 -5.15 -2.73 11.69
N THR A 4 -4.54 -2.06 12.65
CA THR A 4 -4.32 -0.61 12.62
C THR A 4 -3.37 -0.23 11.49
N LYS A 5 -2.28 -0.98 11.33
CA LYS A 5 -1.34 -0.75 10.23
C LYS A 5 -2.04 -0.93 8.88
N ALA A 6 -2.84 -1.98 8.75
CA ALA A 6 -3.60 -2.24 7.51
C ALA A 6 -4.58 -1.10 7.21
N LYS A 7 -5.28 -0.58 8.22
CA LYS A 7 -6.18 0.57 8.06
C LYS A 7 -5.44 1.79 7.52
N LEU A 8 -4.26 2.06 8.06
CA LEU A 8 -3.46 3.20 7.61
C LEU A 8 -2.98 3.03 6.18
N VAL A 9 -2.50 1.84 5.82
CA VAL A 9 -2.07 1.55 4.45
C VAL A 9 -3.25 1.65 3.48
N ASP A 10 -4.41 1.12 3.84
CA ASP A 10 -5.61 1.20 3.00
C ASP A 10 -6.07 2.64 2.82
N ALA A 11 -6.00 3.46 3.88
CA ALA A 11 -6.29 4.89 3.79
C ALA A 11 -5.33 5.60 2.82
N ALA A 12 -4.05 5.25 2.87
CA ALA A 12 -3.05 5.81 1.97
C ALA A 12 -3.33 5.42 0.52
N ILE A 13 -3.68 4.16 0.26
CA ILE A 13 -4.01 3.69 -1.09
C ILE A 13 -5.22 4.44 -1.62
N THR A 14 -6.27 4.55 -0.82
CA THR A 14 -7.49 5.28 -1.19
C THR A 14 -7.17 6.73 -1.52
N TYR A 15 -6.36 7.38 -0.70
CA TYR A 15 -5.97 8.76 -0.91
C TYR A 15 -5.15 8.94 -2.20
N LEU A 16 -4.18 8.05 -2.43
CA LEU A 16 -3.36 8.08 -3.65
C LEU A 16 -4.22 7.97 -4.90
N ASN A 17 -5.24 7.11 -4.87
CA ASN A 17 -6.11 6.90 -6.01
C ASN A 17 -7.05 8.08 -6.29
N SER A 18 -7.43 8.83 -5.26
CA SER A 18 -8.39 9.93 -5.41
C SER A 18 -7.73 11.31 -5.51
N GLU A 19 -6.74 11.61 -4.67
CA GLU A 19 -6.17 12.96 -4.55
C GLU A 19 -4.72 13.05 -5.00
N GLY A 20 -4.03 11.92 -5.09
CA GLY A 20 -2.65 11.88 -5.50
C GLY A 20 -1.67 12.11 -4.34
N LYS A 21 -0.40 11.84 -4.63
CA LYS A 21 0.68 11.83 -3.64
C LYS A 21 0.97 13.21 -3.05
N ALA A 22 0.90 14.26 -3.87
CA ALA A 22 1.37 15.60 -3.47
C ALA A 22 0.54 16.21 -2.35
N LYS A 23 -0.72 15.85 -2.23
CA LYS A 23 -1.64 16.41 -1.23
C LYS A 23 -1.71 15.56 0.04
N MET A 24 -1.05 14.41 0.07
CA MET A 24 -1.12 13.50 1.20
C MET A 24 -0.38 14.08 2.41
N SER A 25 -0.99 13.96 3.59
CA SER A 25 -0.37 14.35 4.85
C SER A 25 -0.76 13.36 5.94
N VAL A 26 0.05 13.31 7.00
CA VAL A 26 -0.27 12.46 8.16
C VAL A 26 -1.63 12.83 8.73
N LYS A 27 -1.91 14.14 8.86
CA LYS A 27 -3.18 14.62 9.38
C LYS A 27 -4.37 14.08 8.60
N LYS A 28 -4.29 14.07 7.29
CA LYS A 28 -5.37 13.57 6.43
C LYS A 28 -5.54 12.05 6.56
N LEU A 29 -4.43 11.33 6.60
CA LEU A 29 -4.47 9.87 6.71
C LEU A 29 -5.03 9.39 8.04
N ILE A 30 -4.61 9.99 9.14
CA ILE A 30 -5.11 9.59 10.46
C ILE A 30 -6.60 9.89 10.61
N LYS A 31 -7.08 10.94 9.97
CA LYS A 31 -8.50 11.27 9.95
C LYS A 31 -9.29 10.20 9.18
N ILE A 32 -8.81 9.79 8.03
CA ILE A 32 -9.46 8.74 7.22
C ILE A 32 -9.46 7.41 7.96
N ALA A 33 -8.33 7.04 8.55
CA ALA A 33 -8.17 5.78 9.26
C ALA A 33 -8.80 5.79 10.66
N ASP A 34 -9.18 6.97 11.15
CA ASP A 34 -9.74 7.16 12.48
C ASP A 34 -8.79 6.70 13.58
N VAL A 35 -7.56 7.21 13.54
CA VAL A 35 -6.52 6.92 14.54
C VAL A 35 -5.84 8.23 14.96
N GLY A 36 -5.05 8.18 16.03
CA GLY A 36 -4.27 9.33 16.49
C GLY A 36 -2.89 9.41 15.86
N TYR A 37 -2.22 10.55 16.05
CA TYR A 37 -0.84 10.74 15.59
C TYR A 37 0.13 9.73 16.19
N GLY A 38 0.00 9.46 17.49
CA GLY A 38 0.84 8.47 18.16
C GLY A 38 0.73 7.10 17.52
N THR A 39 -0.47 6.71 17.15
CA THR A 39 -0.71 5.44 16.47
C THR A 39 -0.02 5.40 15.11
N PHE A 40 -0.11 6.48 14.34
CA PHE A 40 0.59 6.57 13.06
C PHE A 40 2.10 6.37 13.26
N TYR A 41 2.70 7.12 14.17
CA TYR A 41 4.16 7.08 14.38
C TYR A 41 4.65 5.81 15.07
N ASN A 42 3.75 4.99 15.61
CA ASN A 42 4.12 3.63 16.06
C ASN A 42 4.37 2.69 14.88
N HIS A 43 3.80 2.97 13.72
CA HIS A 43 3.90 2.09 12.55
C HIS A 43 4.76 2.65 11.42
N PHE A 44 4.84 3.97 11.30
CA PHE A 44 5.53 4.64 10.19
C PHE A 44 6.35 5.81 10.71
N ASN A 45 7.50 6.05 10.09
CA ASN A 45 8.39 7.15 10.49
C ASN A 45 7.98 8.48 9.86
N SER A 46 7.35 8.44 8.71
CA SER A 46 7.02 9.64 7.94
C SER A 46 5.92 9.35 6.94
N ILE A 47 5.44 10.39 6.28
CA ILE A 47 4.46 10.24 5.20
C ILE A 47 5.06 9.47 4.01
N GLU A 48 6.34 9.68 3.72
CA GLU A 48 7.02 8.96 2.64
C GLU A 48 7.09 7.46 2.91
N ASP A 49 7.26 7.09 4.17
CA ASP A 49 7.33 5.70 4.59
C ASP A 49 6.02 4.96 4.27
N ILE A 50 4.88 5.55 4.62
CA ILE A 50 3.59 4.93 4.32
C ILE A 50 3.27 4.98 2.83
N GLN A 51 3.68 6.02 2.11
CA GLN A 51 3.52 6.10 0.66
C GLN A 51 4.25 4.96 -0.03
N PHE A 52 5.47 4.65 0.42
CA PHE A 52 6.24 3.55 -0.12
C PHE A 52 5.54 2.20 0.14
N GLU A 53 5.04 1.97 1.34
CA GLU A 53 4.32 0.72 1.65
C GLU A 53 3.03 0.59 0.84
N ALA A 54 2.28 1.67 0.69
CA ALA A 54 1.06 1.68 -0.11
C ALA A 54 1.34 1.33 -1.57
N LEU A 55 2.38 1.93 -2.13
CA LEU A 55 2.79 1.64 -3.51
C LEU A 55 3.25 0.20 -3.67
N SER A 56 4.04 -0.30 -2.73
CA SER A 56 4.53 -1.67 -2.75
C SER A 56 3.38 -2.68 -2.71
N LYS A 57 2.39 -2.44 -1.86
CA LYS A 57 1.21 -3.30 -1.77
C LYS A 57 0.43 -3.29 -3.08
N THR A 58 0.20 -2.12 -3.66
CA THR A 58 -0.52 -1.97 -4.92
C THR A 58 0.17 -2.75 -6.04
N VAL A 59 1.49 -2.62 -6.14
CA VAL A 59 2.27 -3.33 -7.17
C VAL A 59 2.19 -4.84 -6.96
N LYS A 60 2.31 -5.31 -5.72
CA LYS A 60 2.19 -6.74 -5.41
C LYS A 60 0.82 -7.29 -5.80
N ASP A 61 -0.24 -6.56 -5.47
CA ASP A 61 -1.61 -6.99 -5.80
C ASP A 61 -1.81 -7.04 -7.32
N MET A 62 -1.29 -6.07 -8.05
CA MET A 62 -1.34 -6.06 -9.52
C MET A 62 -0.59 -7.24 -10.12
N LEU A 63 0.58 -7.57 -9.59
CA LEU A 63 1.37 -8.69 -10.09
C LEU A 63 0.69 -10.02 -9.82
N ILE A 64 0.09 -10.20 -8.64
CA ILE A 64 -0.65 -11.41 -8.30
C ILE A 64 -1.84 -11.57 -9.25
N ASP A 65 -2.61 -10.51 -9.45
CA ASP A 65 -3.76 -10.52 -10.35
C ASP A 65 -3.35 -10.87 -11.78
N PHE A 66 -2.27 -10.26 -12.27
CA PHE A 66 -1.72 -10.55 -13.59
C PHE A 66 -1.33 -12.04 -13.72
N LYS A 67 -0.62 -12.56 -12.73
CA LYS A 67 -0.18 -13.96 -12.74
C LYS A 67 -1.34 -14.93 -12.74
N LEU A 68 -2.39 -14.64 -11.98
CA LEU A 68 -3.55 -15.52 -11.86
C LEU A 68 -4.45 -15.49 -13.09
N ASN A 69 -4.55 -14.34 -13.76
CA ASN A 69 -5.53 -14.14 -14.83
C ASN A 69 -4.96 -14.24 -16.24
N VAL A 70 -3.65 -14.07 -16.42
CA VAL A 70 -3.06 -13.93 -17.75
C VAL A 70 -2.06 -15.01 -18.06
N ILE A 71 -1.40 -15.62 -17.08
CA ILE A 71 -0.22 -16.43 -17.25
C ILE A 71 -0.48 -17.87 -16.79
N ASN A 72 -0.03 -18.85 -17.60
CA ASN A 72 -0.07 -20.24 -17.20
C ASN A 72 1.10 -20.56 -16.25
N GLU A 73 1.13 -21.78 -15.71
CA GLU A 73 2.10 -22.18 -14.71
C GLU A 73 3.55 -22.00 -15.16
N LYS A 74 3.86 -22.30 -16.41
CA LYS A 74 5.22 -22.16 -16.95
C LYS A 74 5.63 -20.70 -16.99
N ASP A 75 4.75 -19.83 -17.47
CA ASP A 75 5.01 -18.41 -17.54
C ASP A 75 5.17 -17.80 -16.16
N TYR A 76 4.41 -18.30 -15.21
CA TYR A 76 4.49 -17.87 -13.82
C TYR A 76 5.89 -18.14 -13.24
N VAL A 77 6.41 -19.35 -13.43
CA VAL A 77 7.75 -19.73 -12.96
C VAL A 77 8.82 -18.86 -13.64
N TYR A 78 8.68 -18.63 -14.94
CA TYR A 78 9.62 -17.82 -15.71
C TYR A 78 9.66 -16.39 -15.20
N ILE A 79 8.51 -15.79 -14.95
CA ILE A 79 8.44 -14.41 -14.44
C ILE A 79 9.07 -14.30 -13.05
N ILE A 80 8.82 -15.25 -12.16
CA ILE A 80 9.43 -15.28 -10.84
C ILE A 80 10.95 -15.38 -10.96
N TYR A 81 11.44 -16.20 -11.87
CA TYR A 81 12.87 -16.38 -12.08
C TYR A 81 13.54 -15.10 -12.57
N LEU A 82 12.87 -14.34 -13.44
CA LEU A 82 13.41 -13.09 -13.97
C LEU A 82 13.34 -11.94 -12.97
N ALA A 83 12.39 -11.96 -12.08
CA ALA A 83 12.23 -10.94 -11.07
C ALA A 83 13.24 -11.10 -9.96
#